data_d8409956bd32d3d9abddfbe8c2fb6182
#
_entry.id   d8409956bd32d3d9abddfbe8c2fb6182
#
_cell.length_a   1.000
_cell.length_b   1.000
_cell.length_c   1.000
_cell.angle_alpha   90.00
_cell.angle_beta   90.00
_cell.angle_gamma   90.00
#
_symmetry.space_group_name_H-M   'P 1'
#
loop_
_entity.id
_entity.type
_entity.pdbx_description
1 polymer ?
#
loop_
_entity_poly.entity_id
_entity_poly.type
_entity_poly.pdbx_seq_one_letter_code
_entity_poly.pdbx_strand_id
1 'polypeptide(L)'
;LLCVEGSVQASINLAKYTINKYDFVTLVPSNFIQFHEISDDARFYFAGFSSEFMTNINFIKSTMSFLPVITEHPIMPLEESVAQLYIDGYRLLIRAQSLSPSYSMVNKNLVIAYLTIFMQGTAELYKNHSHWTNGIRTRTNEIYRKFIQLVVEHYTTEHSVSFYAAQLNLSLPHFCTTIKKAI
;
A
#
# COMPACT_ATOMS: atom_id res chain seq x y z
N LEU A 1 -2.82 -0.80 -8.06
CA LEU A 1 -2.95 -0.60 -9.50
C LEU A 1 -1.65 -0.96 -10.16
N LEU A 2 -1.69 -1.65 -11.29
CA LEU A 2 -0.52 -1.97 -12.12
C LEU A 2 -0.78 -1.48 -13.54
N CYS A 3 0.11 -0.64 -14.07
CA CYS A 3 0.10 -0.24 -15.47
C CYS A 3 0.73 -1.36 -16.31
N VAL A 4 -0.01 -1.88 -17.30
CA VAL A 4 0.50 -2.99 -18.15
C VAL A 4 0.84 -2.53 -19.55
N GLU A 5 0.29 -1.40 -19.99
CA GLU A 5 0.56 -0.79 -21.29
C GLU A 5 0.30 0.72 -21.23
N GLY A 6 1.01 1.49 -22.04
CA GLY A 6 0.86 2.95 -22.09
C GLY A 6 1.42 3.69 -20.90
N SER A 7 0.94 4.91 -20.71
CA SER A 7 1.34 5.79 -19.61
C SER A 7 0.20 6.72 -19.16
N VAL A 8 0.31 7.22 -17.92
CA VAL A 8 -0.65 8.15 -17.35
C VAL A 8 0.05 9.24 -16.55
N GLN A 9 -0.36 10.49 -16.76
CA GLN A 9 -0.05 11.60 -15.87
C GLN A 9 -1.11 11.63 -14.76
N ALA A 10 -0.70 11.52 -13.52
CA ALA A 10 -1.60 11.54 -12.36
C ALA A 10 -1.04 12.38 -11.22
N SER A 11 -1.94 12.86 -10.36
CA SER A 11 -1.56 13.43 -9.06
C SER A 11 -2.02 12.48 -7.95
N ILE A 12 -1.12 12.17 -7.02
CA ILE A 12 -1.43 11.47 -5.78
C ILE A 12 -1.14 12.41 -4.63
N ASN A 13 -2.15 12.74 -3.83
CA ASN A 13 -2.03 13.71 -2.73
C ASN A 13 -1.38 15.03 -3.17
N LEU A 14 -1.79 15.57 -4.32
CA LEU A 14 -1.27 16.81 -4.95
C LEU A 14 0.14 16.71 -5.57
N ALA A 15 0.89 15.66 -5.33
CA ALA A 15 2.16 15.42 -6.01
C ALA A 15 1.91 14.82 -7.40
N LYS A 16 2.59 15.35 -8.42
CA LYS A 16 2.46 14.89 -9.81
C LYS A 16 3.39 13.74 -10.10
N TYR A 17 2.87 12.74 -10.81
CA TYR A 17 3.60 11.54 -11.20
C TYR A 17 3.29 11.21 -12.66
N THR A 18 4.27 10.57 -13.31
CA THR A 18 4.07 9.84 -14.56
C THR A 18 4.09 8.36 -14.21
N ILE A 19 2.99 7.66 -14.50
CA ILE A 19 2.87 6.21 -14.30
C ILE A 19 3.12 5.57 -15.65
N ASN A 20 4.16 4.78 -15.77
CA ASN A 20 4.57 4.11 -16.99
C ASN A 20 4.23 2.62 -16.96
N LYS A 21 4.42 1.95 -18.10
CA LYS A 21 4.31 0.49 -18.18
C LYS A 21 5.16 -0.17 -17.07
N TYR A 22 4.53 -1.13 -16.37
CA TYR A 22 5.05 -1.89 -15.24
C TYR A 22 5.24 -1.11 -13.93
N ASP A 23 4.75 0.12 -13.88
CA ASP A 23 4.67 0.82 -12.59
C ASP A 23 3.52 0.25 -11.76
N PHE A 24 3.86 -0.12 -10.52
CA PHE A 24 2.91 -0.59 -9.51
C PHE A 24 2.59 0.55 -8.55
N VAL A 25 1.32 0.92 -8.49
CA VAL A 25 0.85 2.03 -7.65
C VAL A 25 0.05 1.47 -6.48
N THR A 26 0.45 1.82 -5.27
CA THR A 26 -0.25 1.47 -4.04
C THR A 26 -0.86 2.72 -3.43
N LEU A 27 -2.17 2.70 -3.25
CA LEU A 27 -2.92 3.74 -2.57
C LEU A 27 -3.36 3.22 -1.21
N VAL A 28 -3.10 3.98 -0.17
CA VAL A 28 -3.58 3.70 1.19
C VAL A 28 -4.86 4.50 1.48
N PRO A 29 -5.66 4.12 2.49
CA PRO A 29 -6.82 4.92 2.91
C PRO A 29 -6.43 6.39 3.07
N SER A 30 -7.30 7.28 2.63
CA SER A 30 -7.09 8.73 2.58
C SER A 30 -6.21 9.24 1.45
N ASN A 31 -5.61 8.40 0.62
CA ASN A 31 -4.98 8.88 -0.60
C ASN A 31 -6.04 9.32 -1.61
N PHE A 32 -5.77 10.44 -2.25
CA PHE A 32 -6.54 10.96 -3.36
C PHE A 32 -5.71 10.83 -4.64
N ILE A 33 -6.28 10.23 -5.69
CA ILE A 33 -5.66 10.14 -7.01
C ILE A 33 -6.52 10.88 -8.04
N GLN A 34 -5.87 11.67 -8.88
CA GLN A 34 -6.50 12.34 -10.02
C GLN A 34 -5.69 12.04 -11.28
N PHE A 35 -6.35 11.50 -12.30
CA PHE A 35 -5.78 11.30 -13.61
C PHE A 35 -5.92 12.57 -14.46
N HIS A 36 -4.86 12.94 -15.18
CA HIS A 36 -4.80 14.13 -16.02
C HIS A 36 -4.77 13.77 -17.51
N GLU A 37 -3.70 13.07 -17.92
CA GLU A 37 -3.49 12.64 -19.30
C GLU A 37 -3.30 11.13 -19.31
N ILE A 38 -4.01 10.46 -20.20
CA ILE A 38 -3.98 9.01 -20.34
C ILE A 38 -3.64 8.72 -21.80
N SER A 39 -2.60 7.93 -22.07
CA SER A 39 -2.29 7.53 -23.45
C SER A 39 -3.39 6.62 -24.00
N ASP A 40 -3.59 6.63 -25.32
CA ASP A 40 -4.67 5.88 -25.98
C ASP A 40 -4.54 4.35 -25.80
N ASP A 41 -3.32 3.88 -25.59
CA ASP A 41 -2.99 2.47 -25.36
C ASP A 41 -2.95 2.08 -23.87
N ALA A 42 -3.25 3.00 -22.96
CA ALA A 42 -3.15 2.77 -21.51
C ALA A 42 -4.06 1.65 -21.02
N ARG A 43 -3.47 0.67 -20.35
CA ARG A 43 -4.19 -0.46 -19.73
C ARG A 43 -3.69 -0.68 -18.31
N PHE A 44 -4.64 -0.96 -17.43
CA PHE A 44 -4.38 -1.12 -16.00
C PHE A 44 -5.10 -2.33 -15.43
N TYR A 45 -4.47 -3.00 -14.48
CA TYR A 45 -5.15 -3.81 -13.49
C TYR A 45 -5.33 -3.00 -12.22
N PHE A 46 -6.52 -3.10 -11.65
CA PHE A 46 -6.89 -2.43 -10.40
C PHE A 46 -7.50 -3.44 -9.43
N ALA A 47 -7.09 -3.39 -8.16
CA ALA A 47 -7.75 -4.10 -7.07
C ALA A 47 -7.98 -3.13 -5.91
N GLY A 48 -9.21 -3.09 -5.43
CA GLY A 48 -9.60 -2.33 -4.24
C GLY A 48 -10.19 -3.25 -3.19
N PHE A 49 -9.93 -2.96 -1.92
CA PHE A 49 -10.39 -3.76 -0.79
C PHE A 49 -11.12 -2.88 0.21
N SER A 50 -12.22 -3.37 0.77
CA SER A 50 -12.89 -2.70 1.88
C SER A 50 -12.04 -2.82 3.16
N SER A 51 -12.18 -1.84 4.07
CA SER A 51 -11.54 -1.89 5.38
C SER A 51 -11.97 -3.14 6.18
N GLU A 52 -13.23 -3.56 6.07
CA GLU A 52 -13.74 -4.78 6.69
C GLU A 52 -13.03 -6.03 6.16
N PHE A 53 -12.80 -6.10 4.85
CA PHE A 53 -12.05 -7.20 4.24
C PHE A 53 -10.61 -7.24 4.75
N MET A 54 -9.97 -6.09 4.87
CA MET A 54 -8.59 -5.96 5.33
C MET A 54 -8.40 -6.38 6.78
N THR A 55 -9.42 -6.19 7.66
CA THR A 55 -9.37 -6.65 9.07
C THR A 55 -9.45 -8.16 9.21
N ASN A 56 -10.09 -8.85 8.27
CA ASN A 56 -10.23 -10.31 8.28
C ASN A 56 -8.98 -11.08 7.83
N ILE A 57 -8.01 -10.39 7.25
CA ILE A 57 -6.73 -10.95 6.85
C ILE A 57 -5.69 -10.47 7.86
N ASN A 58 -4.84 -11.35 8.38
CA ASN A 58 -3.70 -11.00 9.26
C ASN A 58 -2.66 -10.07 8.58
N PHE A 59 -3.14 -9.34 7.59
CA PHE A 59 -2.43 -8.46 6.69
C PHE A 59 -2.00 -7.15 7.34
N ILE A 60 -2.79 -6.64 8.29
CA ILE A 60 -2.55 -5.34 8.91
C ILE A 60 -1.15 -5.27 9.52
N LYS A 61 -0.69 -6.32 10.20
CA LYS A 61 0.63 -6.32 10.86
C LYS A 61 1.80 -6.23 9.90
N SER A 62 1.76 -6.95 8.78
CA SER A 62 2.89 -6.96 7.82
C SER A 62 2.95 -5.71 6.96
N THR A 63 1.82 -5.12 6.61
CA THR A 63 1.75 -3.99 5.67
C THR A 63 1.84 -2.64 6.37
N MET A 64 1.35 -2.52 7.61
CA MET A 64 1.43 -1.27 8.35
C MET A 64 2.87 -0.78 8.58
N SER A 65 3.84 -1.68 8.68
CA SER A 65 5.26 -1.32 8.76
C SER A 65 5.77 -0.60 7.50
N PHE A 66 5.11 -0.79 6.35
CA PHE A 66 5.48 -0.18 5.07
C PHE A 66 4.62 1.03 4.69
N LEU A 67 3.58 1.36 5.44
CA LEU A 67 2.75 2.54 5.16
C LEU A 67 3.55 3.83 4.96
N PRO A 68 4.58 4.13 5.79
CA PRO A 68 5.39 5.32 5.57
C PRO A 68 6.12 5.30 4.23
N VAL A 69 6.61 4.13 3.81
CA VAL A 69 7.31 3.96 2.53
C VAL A 69 6.33 4.10 1.36
N ILE A 70 5.15 3.50 1.49
CA ILE A 70 4.07 3.60 0.49
C ILE A 70 3.61 5.06 0.33
N THR A 71 3.46 5.79 1.44
CA THR A 71 3.03 7.20 1.39
C THR A 71 4.08 8.09 0.73
N GLU A 72 5.36 7.83 0.98
CA GLU A 72 6.48 8.60 0.41
C GLU A 72 6.74 8.21 -1.05
N HIS A 73 6.58 6.92 -1.38
CA HIS A 73 6.84 6.36 -2.70
C HIS A 73 5.64 5.48 -3.15
N PRO A 74 4.52 6.11 -3.53
CA PRO A 74 3.31 5.37 -3.92
C PRO A 74 3.45 4.61 -5.24
N ILE A 75 4.47 4.92 -6.04
CA ILE A 75 4.75 4.31 -7.33
C ILE A 75 6.07 3.55 -7.25
N MET A 76 6.03 2.30 -7.66
CA MET A 76 7.18 1.41 -7.68
C MET A 76 7.33 0.81 -9.08
N PRO A 77 8.42 1.12 -9.81
CA PRO A 77 8.71 0.46 -11.07
C PRO A 77 9.07 -1.01 -10.82
N LEU A 78 8.42 -1.92 -11.53
CA LEU A 78 8.69 -3.35 -11.46
C LEU A 78 9.54 -3.79 -12.66
N GLU A 79 10.40 -4.77 -12.44
CA GLU A 79 10.99 -5.53 -13.52
C GLU A 79 9.90 -6.32 -14.25
N GLU A 80 10.07 -6.54 -15.56
CA GLU A 80 9.06 -7.19 -16.40
C GLU A 80 8.64 -8.57 -15.88
N SER A 81 9.59 -9.36 -15.39
CA SER A 81 9.32 -10.69 -14.80
C SER A 81 8.41 -10.61 -13.58
N VAL A 82 8.63 -9.62 -12.72
CA VAL A 82 7.82 -9.37 -11.53
C VAL A 82 6.46 -8.80 -11.93
N ALA A 83 6.41 -7.85 -12.85
CA ALA A 83 5.16 -7.30 -13.36
C ALA A 83 4.28 -8.40 -13.97
N GLN A 84 4.87 -9.34 -14.72
CA GLN A 84 4.13 -10.46 -15.32
C GLN A 84 3.54 -11.38 -14.24
N LEU A 85 4.26 -11.66 -13.17
CA LEU A 85 3.72 -12.42 -12.03
C LEU A 85 2.48 -11.75 -11.41
N TYR A 86 2.52 -10.42 -11.24
CA TYR A 86 1.37 -9.65 -10.75
C TYR A 86 0.21 -9.65 -11.74
N ILE A 87 0.47 -9.54 -13.04
CA ILE A 87 -0.55 -9.64 -14.10
C ILE A 87 -1.28 -11.00 -14.02
N ASP A 88 -0.55 -12.08 -13.87
CA ASP A 88 -1.13 -13.41 -13.75
C ASP A 88 -1.93 -13.56 -12.45
N GLY A 89 -1.47 -12.96 -11.35
CA GLY A 89 -2.21 -12.84 -10.11
C GLY A 89 -3.56 -12.10 -10.27
N TYR A 90 -3.56 -10.95 -10.94
CA TYR A 90 -4.80 -10.22 -11.25
C TYR A 90 -5.76 -11.05 -12.11
N ARG A 91 -5.25 -11.69 -13.17
CA ARG A 91 -6.06 -12.56 -14.04
C ARG A 91 -6.70 -13.70 -13.27
N LEU A 92 -5.97 -14.27 -12.34
CA LEU A 92 -6.48 -15.37 -11.52
C LEU A 92 -7.53 -14.90 -10.52
N LEU A 93 -7.36 -13.73 -9.90
CA LEU A 93 -8.39 -13.11 -9.05
C LEU A 93 -9.69 -12.86 -9.83
N ILE A 94 -9.58 -12.32 -11.06
CA ILE A 94 -10.74 -12.09 -11.93
C ILE A 94 -11.44 -13.41 -12.26
N ARG A 95 -10.69 -14.46 -12.61
CA ARG A 95 -11.25 -15.80 -12.88
C ARG A 95 -11.92 -16.41 -11.66
N ALA A 96 -11.29 -16.27 -10.48
CA ALA A 96 -11.85 -16.80 -9.23
C ALA A 96 -13.20 -16.14 -8.87
N GLN A 97 -13.36 -14.85 -9.17
CA GLN A 97 -14.64 -14.14 -8.95
C GLN A 97 -15.72 -14.55 -9.96
N SER A 98 -15.35 -14.95 -11.17
CA SER A 98 -16.28 -15.33 -12.23
C SER A 98 -16.78 -16.80 -12.16
N LEU A 99 -16.26 -17.59 -11.21
CA LEU A 99 -16.70 -18.95 -11.02
C LEU A 99 -18.17 -18.99 -10.51
N SER A 100 -18.91 -20.04 -10.92
CA SER A 100 -20.34 -20.20 -10.64
C SER A 100 -20.67 -20.13 -9.13
N PRO A 101 -21.86 -19.59 -8.77
CA PRO A 101 -22.35 -19.56 -7.37
C PRO A 101 -22.35 -20.92 -6.65
N SER A 102 -22.40 -22.03 -7.38
CA SER A 102 -22.29 -23.40 -6.81
C SER A 102 -20.96 -23.66 -6.11
N TYR A 103 -19.93 -22.84 -6.37
CA TYR A 103 -18.60 -22.92 -5.77
C TYR A 103 -18.31 -21.74 -4.82
N SER A 104 -19.32 -21.04 -4.33
CA SER A 104 -19.17 -19.77 -3.61
C SER A 104 -18.25 -19.82 -2.37
N MET A 105 -18.28 -20.93 -1.60
CA MET A 105 -17.39 -21.11 -0.44
C MET A 105 -15.93 -21.32 -0.86
N VAL A 106 -15.72 -22.13 -1.89
CA VAL A 106 -14.39 -22.39 -2.46
C VAL A 106 -13.82 -21.09 -3.04
N ASN A 107 -14.66 -20.30 -3.71
CA ASN A 107 -14.27 -19.02 -4.28
C ASN A 107 -13.81 -18.02 -3.22
N LYS A 108 -14.54 -17.88 -2.11
CA LYS A 108 -14.19 -16.94 -1.06
C LYS A 108 -12.83 -17.28 -0.44
N ASN A 109 -12.61 -18.55 -0.09
CA ASN A 109 -11.35 -19.00 0.49
C ASN A 109 -10.19 -18.91 -0.50
N LEU A 110 -10.43 -19.22 -1.77
CA LEU A 110 -9.46 -19.10 -2.84
C LEU A 110 -9.05 -17.64 -3.06
N VAL A 111 -10.02 -16.73 -3.11
CA VAL A 111 -9.76 -15.29 -3.24
C VAL A 111 -8.95 -14.78 -2.04
N ILE A 112 -9.31 -15.19 -0.81
CA ILE A 112 -8.56 -14.80 0.40
C ILE A 112 -7.12 -15.31 0.33
N ALA A 113 -6.90 -16.57 -0.04
CA ALA A 113 -5.56 -17.16 -0.17
C ALA A 113 -4.71 -16.41 -1.22
N TYR A 114 -5.30 -16.15 -2.38
CA TYR A 114 -4.64 -15.38 -3.43
C TYR A 114 -4.28 -13.96 -3.00
N LEU A 115 -5.21 -13.28 -2.37
CA LEU A 115 -4.97 -11.95 -1.86
C LEU A 115 -3.89 -11.94 -0.80
N THR A 116 -3.84 -12.95 0.06
CA THR A 116 -2.78 -13.09 1.06
C THR A 116 -1.41 -13.19 0.39
N ILE A 117 -1.27 -14.03 -0.64
CA ILE A 117 -0.03 -14.16 -1.41
C ILE A 117 0.32 -12.84 -2.10
N PHE A 118 -0.64 -12.23 -2.80
CA PHE A 118 -0.47 -10.97 -3.52
C PHE A 118 0.01 -9.85 -2.59
N MET A 119 -0.59 -9.75 -1.42
CA MET A 119 -0.28 -8.73 -0.44
C MET A 119 1.08 -8.98 0.23
N GLN A 120 1.43 -10.24 0.47
CA GLN A 120 2.72 -10.62 1.01
C GLN A 120 3.85 -10.31 0.01
N GLY A 121 3.62 -10.59 -1.28
CA GLY A 121 4.53 -10.18 -2.35
C GLY A 121 4.72 -8.66 -2.40
N THR A 122 3.63 -7.91 -2.30
CA THR A 122 3.69 -6.44 -2.26
C THR A 122 4.49 -5.93 -1.05
N ALA A 123 4.31 -6.53 0.13
CA ALA A 123 5.09 -6.19 1.32
C ALA A 123 6.59 -6.44 1.12
N GLU A 124 6.98 -7.56 0.50
CA GLU A 124 8.38 -7.85 0.18
C GLU A 124 8.96 -6.88 -0.86
N LEU A 125 8.18 -6.46 -1.87
CA LEU A 125 8.62 -5.43 -2.81
C LEU A 125 8.97 -4.13 -2.07
N TYR A 126 8.10 -3.65 -1.19
CA TYR A 126 8.35 -2.42 -0.42
C TYR A 126 9.51 -2.59 0.58
N LYS A 127 9.67 -3.77 1.17
CA LYS A 127 10.79 -4.07 2.06
C LYS A 127 12.12 -3.98 1.31
N ASN A 128 12.21 -4.58 0.14
CA ASN A 128 13.42 -4.55 -0.68
C ASN A 128 13.69 -3.14 -1.22
N HIS A 129 12.65 -2.40 -1.57
CA HIS A 129 12.75 -1.01 -2.02
C HIS A 129 13.13 -0.03 -0.90
N SER A 130 12.80 -0.35 0.35
CA SER A 130 13.18 0.49 1.51
C SER A 130 14.69 0.64 1.70
N HIS A 131 15.48 -0.28 1.14
CA HIS A 131 16.94 -0.16 1.11
C HIS A 131 17.45 0.91 0.12
N TRP A 132 16.68 1.24 -0.92
CA TRP A 132 17.03 2.27 -1.90
C TRP A 132 16.72 3.69 -1.39
N THR A 133 15.79 3.81 -0.46
CA THR A 133 15.39 5.09 0.14
C THR A 133 16.30 5.53 1.30
N ASN A 134 17.50 4.99 1.43
CA ASN A 134 18.52 5.45 2.38
C ASN A 134 19.06 6.88 2.09
N GLY A 135 18.53 7.57 1.06
CA GLY A 135 18.74 8.97 0.76
C GLY A 135 17.68 9.83 1.45
N ILE A 136 18.07 10.52 2.51
CA ILE A 136 17.30 11.51 3.28
C ILE A 136 16.28 10.87 4.26
N ARG A 137 16.79 10.19 5.28
CA ARG A 137 16.01 9.92 6.49
C ARG A 137 15.78 11.25 7.23
N THR A 138 14.67 11.92 6.93
CA THR A 138 14.29 13.04 7.78
C THR A 138 13.89 12.50 9.15
N ARG A 139 14.21 13.25 10.20
CA ARG A 139 13.80 12.92 11.58
C ARG A 139 12.27 12.75 11.69
N THR A 140 11.53 13.48 10.88
CA THR A 140 10.05 13.36 10.74
C THR A 140 9.63 11.97 10.29
N ASN A 141 10.25 11.45 9.23
CA ASN A 141 9.93 10.12 8.70
C ASN A 141 10.32 9.00 9.68
N GLU A 142 11.43 9.15 10.39
CA GLU A 142 11.82 8.18 11.43
C GLU A 142 10.80 8.13 12.60
N ILE A 143 10.36 9.30 13.05
CA ILE A 143 9.33 9.40 14.11
C ILE A 143 8.02 8.78 13.63
N TYR A 144 7.61 9.06 12.40
CA TYR A 144 6.39 8.49 11.81
C TYR A 144 6.46 6.97 11.70
N ARG A 145 7.56 6.41 11.20
CA ARG A 145 7.76 4.95 11.14
C ARG A 145 7.67 4.29 12.51
N LYS A 146 8.35 4.84 13.51
CA LYS A 146 8.30 4.34 14.89
C LYS A 146 6.89 4.44 15.48
N PHE A 147 6.19 5.53 15.20
CA PHE A 147 4.80 5.70 15.61
C PHE A 147 3.90 4.60 15.01
N ILE A 148 4.00 4.35 13.70
CA ILE A 148 3.23 3.28 13.06
C ILE A 148 3.55 1.90 13.66
N GLN A 149 4.82 1.60 13.94
CA GLN A 149 5.20 0.35 14.62
C GLN A 149 4.53 0.22 15.98
N LEU A 150 4.59 1.26 16.82
CA LEU A 150 3.93 1.28 18.13
C LEU A 150 2.40 1.14 18.01
N VAL A 151 1.78 1.77 17.01
CA VAL A 151 0.35 1.59 16.75
C VAL A 151 0.04 0.12 16.45
N VAL A 152 0.80 -0.52 15.56
CA VAL A 152 0.62 -1.94 15.23
C VAL A 152 0.76 -2.85 16.44
N GLU A 153 1.67 -2.53 17.35
CA GLU A 153 1.90 -3.32 18.56
C GLU A 153 0.81 -3.12 19.63
N HIS A 154 0.26 -1.92 19.73
CA HIS A 154 -0.55 -1.51 20.88
C HIS A 154 -1.99 -1.07 20.53
N TYR A 155 -2.42 -1.03 19.26
CA TYR A 155 -3.72 -0.47 18.86
C TYR A 155 -4.93 -1.15 19.51
N THR A 156 -4.79 -2.39 19.99
CA THR A 156 -5.85 -3.13 20.66
C THR A 156 -6.00 -2.75 22.14
N THR A 157 -4.97 -2.18 22.74
CA THR A 157 -4.92 -1.87 24.20
C THR A 157 -4.75 -0.39 24.49
N GLU A 158 -4.11 0.36 23.58
CA GLU A 158 -3.75 1.75 23.79
C GLU A 158 -4.32 2.66 22.70
N HIS A 159 -5.16 3.61 23.12
CA HIS A 159 -5.84 4.54 22.22
C HIS A 159 -5.44 6.01 22.46
N SER A 160 -4.60 6.26 23.47
CA SER A 160 -4.19 7.59 23.87
C SER A 160 -3.02 8.08 23.03
N VAL A 161 -3.16 9.24 22.42
CA VAL A 161 -2.08 9.90 21.66
C VAL A 161 -0.88 10.22 22.58
N SER A 162 -1.14 10.51 23.85
CA SER A 162 -0.09 10.78 24.85
C SER A 162 0.78 9.56 25.12
N PHE A 163 0.23 8.35 25.09
CA PHE A 163 0.99 7.10 25.21
C PHE A 163 2.06 7.02 24.10
N TYR A 164 1.65 7.19 22.86
CA TYR A 164 2.57 7.11 21.71
C TYR A 164 3.62 8.22 21.71
N ALA A 165 3.23 9.43 22.11
CA ALA A 165 4.19 10.53 22.27
C ALA A 165 5.23 10.22 23.34
N ALA A 166 4.83 9.67 24.49
CA ALA A 166 5.72 9.28 25.57
C ALA A 166 6.68 8.15 25.15
N GLN A 167 6.19 7.12 24.44
CA GLN A 167 7.02 6.03 23.92
C GLN A 167 8.11 6.52 22.96
N LEU A 168 7.84 7.61 22.25
CA LEU A 168 8.78 8.23 21.32
C LEU A 168 9.66 9.31 21.98
N ASN A 169 9.51 9.54 23.30
CA ASN A 169 10.20 10.59 24.05
C ASN A 169 9.95 11.99 23.44
N LEU A 170 8.70 12.26 23.03
CA LEU A 170 8.27 13.53 22.47
C LEU A 170 7.21 14.17 23.35
N SER A 171 7.22 15.52 23.41
CA SER A 171 6.06 16.24 23.95
C SER A 171 4.84 16.05 23.02
N LEU A 172 3.64 16.02 23.58
CA LEU A 172 2.40 15.84 22.84
C LEU A 172 2.23 16.85 21.67
N PRO A 173 2.50 18.17 21.85
CA PRO A 173 2.42 19.13 20.75
C PRO A 173 3.43 18.84 19.65
N HIS A 174 4.67 18.48 20.02
CA HIS A 174 5.71 18.17 19.03
C HIS A 174 5.37 16.90 18.25
N PHE A 175 4.89 15.85 18.94
CA PHE A 175 4.40 14.62 18.32
C PHE A 175 3.29 14.94 17.31
N CYS A 176 2.21 15.62 17.71
CA CYS A 176 1.11 15.96 16.82
C CYS A 176 1.53 16.75 15.59
N THR A 177 2.43 17.73 15.78
CA THR A 177 2.96 18.55 14.67
C THR A 177 3.81 17.70 13.71
N THR A 178 4.63 16.79 14.26
CA THR A 178 5.50 15.92 13.46
C THR A 178 4.69 14.94 12.64
N ILE A 179 3.69 14.28 13.26
CA ILE A 179 2.82 13.34 12.55
C ILE A 179 2.01 14.04 11.44
N LYS A 180 1.45 15.22 11.72
CA LYS A 180 0.74 16.02 10.70
C LYS A 180 1.61 16.42 9.51
N LYS A 181 2.91 16.57 9.69
CA LYS A 181 3.85 16.88 8.60
C LYS A 181 4.26 15.65 7.79
N ALA A 182 4.11 14.45 8.36
CA ALA A 182 4.49 13.19 7.74
C ALA A 182 3.35 12.56 6.92
N ILE A 183 2.12 13.03 7.10
CA ILE A 183 0.91 12.63 6.39
C ILE A 183 0.58 13.65 5.30
#